data_57f1d70a05191aa30e5987868b3865a0
#
_entry.id   57f1d70a05191aa30e5987868b3865a0
#
_cell.length_a   1.000
_cell.length_b   1.000
_cell.length_c   1.000
_cell.angle_alpha   90.00
_cell.angle_beta   90.00
_cell.angle_gamma   90.00
#
_symmetry.space_group_name_H-M   'P 1'
#
loop_
_entity.id
_entity.type
_entity.pdbx_description
1 polymer ?
#
loop_
_entity_poly.entity_id
_entity_poly.type
_entity_poly.pdbx_seq_one_letter_code
_entity_poly.pdbx_strand_id
1 'polypeptide(L)'
;MNFGVNKGDKVAVHSENRPEWFISDLGIQAAGAVTVGLYPTNPKSEVEYLLGHSETVILFAEDQEQVDKALAVRENLPSLKKIVYFDKKGMYKYDSEYLISYDEFLEIGKKKLETNIDDILHTIDNIEDDDLALLVYTSGTTGPPKGSMITHGNLRWVSGNLVATVFIESVKTKNPQFLSYLPLCHIFARLTDLLIATQLIATINFSESTDTVQSDLVDIQPDFFPAVPRIWERMYSTSLVKMRDATFFKRILFNFSLKLGNIATERRLNKSFNDAIARVLLLIAHVL
;
A
#
# COMPACT_ATOMS: atom_id res chain seq x y z
N MET A 1 -20.85 11.57 -5.47
CA MET A 1 -21.45 12.80 -5.44
C MET A 1 -21.52 13.50 -6.80
N ASN A 2 -20.59 14.24 -7.38
CA ASN A 2 -20.78 14.78 -8.75
C ASN A 2 -20.92 13.70 -9.84
N PHE A 3 -20.32 12.52 -9.62
CA PHE A 3 -20.39 11.38 -10.55
C PHE A 3 -21.37 10.29 -10.09
N GLY A 4 -22.30 10.63 -9.19
CA GLY A 4 -23.35 9.72 -8.71
C GLY A 4 -22.80 8.54 -7.89
N VAL A 5 -21.76 8.76 -7.10
CA VAL A 5 -21.27 7.78 -6.11
C VAL A 5 -22.10 7.90 -4.84
N ASN A 6 -22.64 6.79 -4.37
CA ASN A 6 -23.44 6.68 -3.16
C ASN A 6 -22.67 5.87 -2.09
N LYS A 7 -23.13 5.96 -0.84
CA LYS A 7 -22.61 5.11 0.25
C LYS A 7 -22.70 3.64 -0.15
N GLY A 8 -21.61 2.90 0.00
CA GLY A 8 -21.50 1.48 -0.34
C GLY A 8 -21.16 1.16 -1.81
N ASP A 9 -21.17 2.17 -2.71
CA ASP A 9 -20.68 1.98 -4.09
C ASP A 9 -19.20 1.63 -4.08
N LYS A 10 -18.77 0.82 -5.05
CA LYS A 10 -17.36 0.40 -5.16
C LYS A 10 -16.62 1.29 -6.14
N VAL A 11 -15.48 1.76 -5.69
CA VAL A 11 -14.55 2.58 -6.49
C VAL A 11 -13.20 1.90 -6.51
N ALA A 12 -12.72 1.60 -7.71
CA ALA A 12 -11.47 0.85 -7.89
C ALA A 12 -10.26 1.78 -8.05
N VAL A 13 -9.08 1.31 -7.62
CA VAL A 13 -7.79 1.93 -7.88
C VAL A 13 -6.86 0.88 -8.51
N HIS A 14 -6.37 1.16 -9.70
CA HIS A 14 -5.49 0.31 -10.51
C HIS A 14 -4.21 1.06 -10.83
N SER A 15 -3.25 1.00 -9.92
CA SER A 15 -2.02 1.80 -9.96
C SER A 15 -0.95 1.22 -9.05
N GLU A 16 0.31 1.48 -9.38
CA GLU A 16 1.43 1.35 -8.45
C GLU A 16 1.27 2.28 -7.25
N ASN A 17 2.13 2.10 -6.23
CA ASN A 17 2.12 2.94 -5.04
C ASN A 17 2.54 4.37 -5.38
N ARG A 18 1.67 5.32 -5.09
CA ARG A 18 1.90 6.75 -5.33
C ARG A 18 0.98 7.60 -4.45
N PRO A 19 1.28 8.89 -4.25
CA PRO A 19 0.44 9.77 -3.43
C PRO A 19 -1.02 9.80 -3.87
N GLU A 20 -1.29 9.78 -5.19
CA GLU A 20 -2.65 9.80 -5.72
C GLU A 20 -3.44 8.54 -5.36
N TRP A 21 -2.79 7.39 -5.28
CA TRP A 21 -3.41 6.14 -4.79
C TRP A 21 -3.91 6.33 -3.36
N PHE A 22 -3.03 6.82 -2.50
CA PHE A 22 -3.31 7.05 -1.08
C PHE A 22 -4.44 8.07 -0.89
N ILE A 23 -4.36 9.23 -1.56
CA ILE A 23 -5.35 10.30 -1.47
C ILE A 23 -6.71 9.81 -1.99
N SER A 24 -6.72 9.05 -3.09
CA SER A 24 -7.95 8.48 -3.66
C SER A 24 -8.62 7.49 -2.70
N ASP A 25 -7.84 6.61 -2.05
CA ASP A 25 -8.37 5.66 -1.07
C ASP A 25 -9.05 6.36 0.12
N LEU A 26 -8.39 7.37 0.69
CA LEU A 26 -8.99 8.17 1.76
C LEU A 26 -10.24 8.91 1.30
N GLY A 27 -10.21 9.48 0.09
CA GLY A 27 -11.34 10.18 -0.50
C GLY A 27 -12.55 9.27 -0.79
N ILE A 28 -12.28 8.04 -1.25
CA ILE A 28 -13.31 7.01 -1.48
C ILE A 28 -13.99 6.66 -0.15
N GLN A 29 -13.22 6.37 0.88
CA GLN A 29 -13.74 6.02 2.19
C GLN A 29 -14.49 7.20 2.84
N ALA A 30 -13.95 8.42 2.74
CA ALA A 30 -14.63 9.63 3.23
C ALA A 30 -15.97 9.90 2.52
N ALA A 31 -16.13 9.45 1.28
CA ALA A 31 -17.41 9.50 0.56
C ALA A 31 -18.39 8.37 0.98
N GLY A 32 -18.02 7.52 1.94
CA GLY A 32 -18.79 6.34 2.34
C GLY A 32 -18.79 5.22 1.30
N ALA A 33 -17.90 5.30 0.30
CA ALA A 33 -17.74 4.29 -0.73
C ALA A 33 -16.68 3.24 -0.33
N VAL A 34 -16.65 2.13 -1.05
CA VAL A 34 -15.79 0.98 -0.77
C VAL A 34 -14.64 0.95 -1.76
N THR A 35 -13.40 0.92 -1.28
CA THR A 35 -12.23 0.86 -2.16
C THR A 35 -11.97 -0.57 -2.63
N VAL A 36 -11.72 -0.72 -3.94
CA VAL A 36 -11.30 -1.97 -4.58
C VAL A 36 -9.91 -1.77 -5.15
N GLY A 37 -8.89 -2.40 -4.56
CA GLY A 37 -7.52 -2.31 -5.07
C GLY A 37 -7.26 -3.39 -6.13
N LEU A 38 -6.73 -2.98 -7.29
CA LEU A 38 -6.25 -3.87 -8.35
C LEU A 38 -4.73 -3.84 -8.40
N TYR A 39 -4.10 -5.00 -8.65
CA TYR A 39 -2.66 -5.05 -8.91
C TYR A 39 -2.35 -4.43 -10.28
N PRO A 40 -1.35 -3.56 -10.39
CA PRO A 40 -0.95 -2.96 -11.69
C PRO A 40 -0.66 -4.00 -12.76
N THR A 41 -0.19 -5.18 -12.33
CA THR A 41 0.13 -6.31 -13.20
C THR A 41 -1.08 -7.13 -13.64
N ASN A 42 -2.30 -6.84 -13.15
CA ASN A 42 -3.49 -7.58 -13.57
C ASN A 42 -3.68 -7.50 -15.09
N PRO A 43 -3.84 -8.64 -15.78
CA PRO A 43 -4.17 -8.65 -17.20
C PRO A 43 -5.62 -8.19 -17.42
N LYS A 44 -5.93 -7.80 -18.65
CA LYS A 44 -7.25 -7.32 -19.07
C LYS A 44 -8.43 -8.19 -18.59
N SER A 45 -8.28 -9.51 -18.67
CA SER A 45 -9.34 -10.45 -18.24
C SER A 45 -9.60 -10.42 -16.74
N GLU A 46 -8.56 -10.20 -15.92
CA GLU A 46 -8.74 -10.02 -14.46
C GLU A 46 -9.33 -8.65 -14.14
N VAL A 47 -8.91 -7.60 -14.86
CA VAL A 47 -9.51 -6.26 -14.72
C VAL A 47 -11.02 -6.32 -15.00
N GLU A 48 -11.43 -6.97 -16.09
CA GLU A 48 -12.83 -7.20 -16.43
C GLU A 48 -13.58 -7.90 -15.29
N TYR A 49 -13.02 -9.02 -14.83
CA TYR A 49 -13.62 -9.80 -13.77
C TYR A 49 -13.76 -9.00 -12.47
N LEU A 50 -12.66 -8.34 -12.01
CA LEU A 50 -12.64 -7.63 -10.74
C LEU A 50 -13.60 -6.43 -10.74
N LEU A 51 -13.58 -5.62 -11.81
CA LEU A 51 -14.48 -4.47 -11.96
C LEU A 51 -15.94 -4.88 -12.11
N GLY A 52 -16.20 -5.96 -12.86
CA GLY A 52 -17.54 -6.49 -13.05
C GLY A 52 -18.11 -7.14 -11.79
N HIS A 53 -17.34 -8.02 -11.13
CA HIS A 53 -17.75 -8.71 -9.91
C HIS A 53 -17.96 -7.76 -8.72
N SER A 54 -17.16 -6.69 -8.63
CA SER A 54 -17.35 -5.66 -7.60
C SER A 54 -18.44 -4.64 -7.95
N GLU A 55 -18.94 -4.65 -9.17
CA GLU A 55 -19.86 -3.61 -9.68
C GLU A 55 -19.27 -2.19 -9.54
N THR A 56 -17.98 -2.05 -9.84
CA THR A 56 -17.25 -0.79 -9.72
C THR A 56 -17.90 0.33 -10.54
N VAL A 57 -18.11 1.49 -9.91
CA VAL A 57 -18.73 2.66 -10.56
C VAL A 57 -17.72 3.66 -11.09
N ILE A 58 -16.55 3.79 -10.45
CA ILE A 58 -15.43 4.64 -10.88
C ILE A 58 -14.15 3.84 -10.77
N LEU A 59 -13.28 3.97 -11.76
CA LEU A 59 -11.92 3.45 -11.74
C LEU A 59 -10.93 4.60 -11.74
N PHE A 60 -10.01 4.62 -10.77
CA PHE A 60 -8.79 5.39 -10.84
C PHE A 60 -7.70 4.52 -11.49
N ALA A 61 -7.17 4.96 -12.61
CA ALA A 61 -6.15 4.27 -13.39
C ALA A 61 -4.85 5.08 -13.39
N GLU A 62 -3.71 4.41 -13.27
CA GLU A 62 -2.42 5.07 -13.20
C GLU A 62 -2.11 5.85 -14.46
N ASP A 63 -2.06 5.15 -15.57
CA ASP A 63 -1.52 5.63 -16.84
C ASP A 63 -2.30 5.07 -18.05
N GLN A 64 -1.72 5.29 -19.22
CA GLN A 64 -2.27 4.80 -20.49
C GLN A 64 -2.48 3.28 -20.49
N GLU A 65 -1.57 2.48 -19.95
CA GLU A 65 -1.68 1.02 -19.97
C GLU A 65 -2.92 0.56 -19.19
N GLN A 66 -3.13 1.12 -18.00
CA GLN A 66 -4.27 0.75 -17.16
C GLN A 66 -5.60 1.27 -17.76
N VAL A 67 -5.58 2.44 -18.37
CA VAL A 67 -6.74 2.98 -19.12
C VAL A 67 -7.09 2.08 -20.29
N ASP A 68 -6.11 1.63 -21.09
CA ASP A 68 -6.33 0.75 -22.23
C ASP A 68 -6.96 -0.59 -21.82
N LYS A 69 -6.49 -1.17 -20.72
CA LYS A 69 -7.08 -2.40 -20.15
C LYS A 69 -8.56 -2.21 -19.83
N ALA A 70 -8.91 -1.09 -19.19
CA ALA A 70 -10.28 -0.80 -18.77
C ALA A 70 -11.20 -0.47 -19.98
N LEU A 71 -10.73 0.34 -20.92
CA LEU A 71 -11.49 0.69 -22.13
C LEU A 71 -11.76 -0.53 -23.00
N ALA A 72 -10.79 -1.44 -23.11
CA ALA A 72 -10.94 -2.66 -23.91
C ALA A 72 -12.03 -3.62 -23.41
N VAL A 73 -12.48 -3.47 -22.16
CA VAL A 73 -13.53 -4.30 -21.53
C VAL A 73 -14.75 -3.48 -21.11
N ARG A 74 -14.76 -2.18 -21.41
CA ARG A 74 -15.78 -1.23 -20.95
C ARG A 74 -17.21 -1.65 -21.25
N GLU A 75 -17.45 -2.24 -22.43
CA GLU A 75 -18.79 -2.69 -22.87
C GLU A 75 -19.36 -3.78 -21.94
N ASN A 76 -18.50 -4.56 -21.31
CA ASN A 76 -18.88 -5.61 -20.35
C ASN A 76 -19.04 -5.10 -18.91
N LEU A 77 -18.84 -3.80 -18.67
CA LEU A 77 -18.87 -3.16 -17.36
C LEU A 77 -19.97 -2.11 -17.25
N PRO A 78 -21.26 -2.52 -17.20
CA PRO A 78 -22.39 -1.58 -17.22
C PRO A 78 -22.40 -0.61 -16.05
N SER A 79 -21.84 -0.99 -14.88
CA SER A 79 -21.78 -0.14 -13.69
C SER A 79 -20.70 0.94 -13.79
N LEU A 80 -19.67 0.77 -14.60
CA LEU A 80 -18.54 1.70 -14.68
C LEU A 80 -18.93 2.99 -15.39
N LYS A 81 -18.99 4.10 -14.65
CA LYS A 81 -19.42 5.41 -15.14
C LYS A 81 -18.26 6.28 -15.63
N LYS A 82 -17.10 6.22 -14.93
CA LYS A 82 -15.93 7.05 -15.21
C LYS A 82 -14.62 6.30 -14.94
N ILE A 83 -13.60 6.67 -15.70
CA ILE A 83 -12.21 6.29 -15.52
C ILE A 83 -11.43 7.58 -15.30
N VAL A 84 -10.83 7.72 -14.13
CA VAL A 84 -10.00 8.87 -13.74
C VAL A 84 -8.55 8.45 -13.88
N TYR A 85 -7.77 9.10 -14.74
CA TYR A 85 -6.36 8.74 -14.94
C TYR A 85 -5.42 9.73 -14.25
N PHE A 86 -4.35 9.20 -13.63
CA PHE A 86 -3.36 9.99 -12.89
C PHE A 86 -2.33 10.62 -13.83
N ASP A 87 -1.70 9.82 -14.69
CA ASP A 87 -0.70 10.30 -15.63
C ASP A 87 -1.33 10.71 -16.97
N LYS A 88 -1.06 11.95 -17.39
CA LYS A 88 -1.52 12.49 -18.68
C LYS A 88 -0.67 12.06 -19.88
N LYS A 89 0.47 11.41 -19.62
CA LYS A 89 1.36 10.95 -20.66
C LYS A 89 0.66 9.93 -21.56
N GLY A 90 0.70 10.14 -22.87
CA GLY A 90 0.03 9.26 -23.83
C GLY A 90 -1.48 9.49 -24.00
N MET A 91 -2.14 10.23 -23.09
CA MET A 91 -3.60 10.39 -23.06
C MET A 91 -4.15 11.40 -24.08
N TYR A 92 -3.32 12.17 -24.76
CA TYR A 92 -3.74 13.24 -25.67
C TYR A 92 -4.50 12.78 -26.94
N LYS A 93 -4.49 11.47 -27.23
CA LYS A 93 -5.21 10.88 -28.38
C LYS A 93 -6.56 10.28 -28.02
N TYR A 94 -6.88 10.25 -26.73
CA TYR A 94 -8.11 9.64 -26.27
C TYR A 94 -9.24 10.67 -26.26
N ASP A 95 -10.28 10.36 -27.01
CA ASP A 95 -11.54 11.11 -27.00
C ASP A 95 -12.63 10.15 -26.51
N SER A 96 -12.94 10.19 -25.23
CA SER A 96 -13.92 9.30 -24.62
C SER A 96 -14.64 10.03 -23.48
N GLU A 97 -15.96 9.99 -23.53
CA GLU A 97 -16.80 10.54 -22.46
C GLU A 97 -16.59 9.87 -21.09
N TYR A 98 -16.02 8.66 -21.07
CA TYR A 98 -15.72 7.93 -19.85
C TYR A 98 -14.44 8.40 -19.16
N LEU A 99 -13.57 9.13 -19.85
CA LEU A 99 -12.27 9.55 -19.33
C LEU A 99 -12.30 10.94 -18.74
N ILE A 100 -11.57 11.12 -17.65
CA ILE A 100 -11.29 12.40 -17.02
C ILE A 100 -9.91 12.37 -16.39
N SER A 101 -9.12 13.43 -16.50
CA SER A 101 -7.84 13.51 -15.79
C SER A 101 -8.06 13.73 -14.30
N TYR A 102 -7.09 13.27 -13.49
CA TYR A 102 -7.13 13.45 -12.04
C TYR A 102 -7.19 14.92 -11.63
N ASP A 103 -6.46 15.79 -12.33
CA ASP A 103 -6.50 17.23 -12.06
C ASP A 103 -7.89 17.83 -12.29
N GLU A 104 -8.54 17.46 -13.40
CA GLU A 104 -9.92 17.92 -13.68
C GLU A 104 -10.90 17.35 -12.65
N PHE A 105 -10.72 16.09 -12.24
CA PHE A 105 -11.52 15.45 -11.20
C PHE A 105 -11.38 16.21 -9.87
N LEU A 106 -10.14 16.59 -9.48
CA LEU A 106 -9.88 17.37 -8.27
C LEU A 106 -10.47 18.78 -8.35
N GLU A 107 -10.37 19.47 -9.51
CA GLU A 107 -10.96 20.79 -9.67
C GLU A 107 -12.50 20.78 -9.55
N ILE A 108 -13.15 19.74 -10.08
CA ILE A 108 -14.59 19.52 -9.89
C ILE A 108 -14.91 19.30 -8.40
N GLY A 109 -14.11 18.48 -7.73
CA GLY A 109 -14.25 18.22 -6.30
C GLY A 109 -14.09 19.47 -5.44
N LYS A 110 -13.06 20.27 -5.74
CA LYS A 110 -12.75 21.53 -5.04
C LYS A 110 -13.89 22.54 -5.14
N LYS A 111 -14.42 22.75 -6.35
CA LYS A 111 -15.59 23.62 -6.55
C LYS A 111 -16.81 23.15 -5.75
N LYS A 112 -17.00 21.85 -5.64
CA LYS A 112 -18.11 21.29 -4.86
C LYS A 112 -17.87 21.44 -3.36
N LEU A 113 -16.64 21.32 -2.89
CA LEU A 113 -16.26 21.46 -1.49
C LEU A 113 -16.59 22.87 -0.97
N GLU A 114 -16.38 23.92 -1.78
CA GLU A 114 -16.68 25.31 -1.43
C GLU A 114 -18.17 25.53 -1.08
N THR A 115 -19.06 24.72 -1.64
CA THR A 115 -20.52 24.87 -1.46
C THR A 115 -21.17 23.79 -0.60
N ASN A 116 -20.51 22.65 -0.39
CA ASN A 116 -21.12 21.47 0.23
C ASN A 116 -20.20 20.77 1.24
N ILE A 117 -19.35 21.51 1.96
CA ILE A 117 -18.46 20.92 2.96
C ILE A 117 -19.24 20.19 4.08
N ASP A 118 -20.35 20.74 4.50
CA ASP A 118 -21.17 20.16 5.57
C ASP A 118 -21.76 18.80 5.16
N ASP A 119 -22.13 18.61 3.91
CA ASP A 119 -22.61 17.32 3.39
C ASP A 119 -21.51 16.25 3.46
N ILE A 120 -20.27 16.65 3.19
CA ILE A 120 -19.12 15.74 3.24
C ILE A 120 -18.80 15.36 4.69
N LEU A 121 -18.73 16.34 5.58
CA LEU A 121 -18.53 16.09 7.01
C LEU A 121 -19.65 15.23 7.58
N HIS A 122 -20.90 15.51 7.23
CA HIS A 122 -22.04 14.68 7.61
C HIS A 122 -21.90 13.24 7.10
N THR A 123 -21.41 13.04 5.87
CA THR A 123 -21.16 11.68 5.35
C THR A 123 -20.12 10.95 6.17
N ILE A 124 -19.00 11.62 6.50
CA ILE A 124 -17.91 11.06 7.32
C ILE A 124 -18.40 10.68 8.72
N ASP A 125 -19.18 11.58 9.36
CA ASP A 125 -19.71 11.38 10.71
C ASP A 125 -20.73 10.22 10.79
N ASN A 126 -21.36 9.87 9.66
CA ASN A 126 -22.32 8.77 9.56
C ASN A 126 -21.73 7.45 9.04
N ILE A 127 -20.40 7.34 8.99
CA ILE A 127 -19.72 6.06 8.70
C ILE A 127 -19.73 5.22 9.98
N GLU A 128 -20.33 4.04 9.89
CA GLU A 128 -20.42 3.10 11.00
C GLU A 128 -19.34 2.03 10.93
N ASP A 129 -19.07 1.37 12.05
CA ASP A 129 -18.09 0.28 12.14
C ASP A 129 -18.38 -0.89 11.22
N ASP A 130 -19.65 -1.19 11.00
CA ASP A 130 -20.13 -2.28 10.15
C ASP A 130 -20.17 -1.90 8.67
N ASP A 131 -19.97 -0.63 8.32
CA ASP A 131 -19.88 -0.22 6.92
C ASP A 131 -18.63 -0.81 6.27
N LEU A 132 -18.77 -1.27 5.03
CA LEU A 132 -17.64 -1.75 4.25
C LEU A 132 -16.71 -0.59 3.89
N ALA A 133 -15.41 -0.79 4.16
CA ALA A 133 -14.34 0.11 3.75
C ALA A 133 -13.63 -0.38 2.49
N LEU A 134 -13.35 -1.69 2.44
CA LEU A 134 -12.50 -2.29 1.42
C LEU A 134 -13.05 -3.62 0.90
N LEU A 135 -12.80 -3.88 -0.39
CA LEU A 135 -12.81 -5.22 -0.97
C LEU A 135 -11.38 -5.60 -1.38
N VAL A 136 -10.85 -6.63 -0.75
CA VAL A 136 -9.50 -7.14 -1.06
C VAL A 136 -9.63 -8.47 -1.79
N TYR A 137 -9.29 -8.48 -3.07
CA TYR A 137 -9.35 -9.70 -3.87
C TYR A 137 -8.12 -10.56 -3.64
N THR A 138 -8.35 -11.82 -3.31
CA THR A 138 -7.29 -12.82 -3.13
C THR A 138 -7.50 -13.99 -4.09
N SER A 139 -6.40 -14.50 -4.65
CA SER A 139 -6.43 -15.74 -5.41
C SER A 139 -6.78 -16.88 -4.45
N GLY A 140 -8.00 -17.38 -4.52
CA GLY A 140 -8.38 -18.59 -3.81
C GLY A 140 -7.58 -19.82 -4.33
N THR A 141 -7.52 -20.88 -3.56
CA THR A 141 -6.90 -22.15 -3.98
C THR A 141 -7.65 -22.81 -5.13
N THR A 142 -8.89 -22.42 -5.38
CA THR A 142 -9.75 -22.94 -6.45
C THR A 142 -10.67 -21.85 -6.99
N GLY A 143 -10.65 -21.64 -8.33
CA GLY A 143 -11.56 -20.74 -9.02
C GLY A 143 -11.11 -19.28 -9.08
N PRO A 144 -11.98 -18.36 -9.55
CA PRO A 144 -11.66 -16.95 -9.70
C PRO A 144 -11.41 -16.25 -8.34
N PRO A 145 -10.69 -15.10 -8.32
CA PRO A 145 -10.43 -14.34 -7.10
C PRO A 145 -11.70 -14.01 -6.34
N LYS A 146 -11.64 -14.07 -5.01
CA LYS A 146 -12.77 -13.72 -4.12
C LYS A 146 -12.48 -12.42 -3.39
N GLY A 147 -13.48 -11.53 -3.30
CA GLY A 147 -13.39 -10.26 -2.57
C GLY A 147 -13.61 -10.47 -1.08
N SER A 148 -12.55 -10.33 -0.29
CA SER A 148 -12.62 -10.29 1.17
C SER A 148 -13.21 -8.94 1.61
N MET A 149 -14.28 -8.97 2.38
CA MET A 149 -14.98 -7.79 2.85
C MET A 149 -14.36 -7.31 4.16
N ILE A 150 -13.85 -6.07 4.16
CA ILE A 150 -13.23 -5.45 5.34
C ILE A 150 -14.03 -4.22 5.72
N THR A 151 -14.50 -4.16 6.98
CA THR A 151 -15.26 -3.03 7.50
C THR A 151 -14.37 -1.94 8.09
N HIS A 152 -14.92 -0.74 8.29
CA HIS A 152 -14.24 0.35 9.00
C HIS A 152 -13.87 -0.07 10.43
N GLY A 153 -14.72 -0.81 11.12
CA GLY A 153 -14.46 -1.36 12.45
C GLY A 153 -13.26 -2.31 12.47
N ASN A 154 -13.11 -3.19 11.45
CA ASN A 154 -11.94 -4.06 11.34
C ASN A 154 -10.65 -3.25 11.21
N LEU A 155 -10.63 -2.24 10.33
CA LEU A 155 -9.46 -1.39 10.11
C LEU A 155 -9.09 -0.61 11.37
N ARG A 156 -10.07 0.01 12.03
CA ARG A 156 -9.87 0.80 13.25
C ARG A 156 -9.35 -0.06 14.39
N TRP A 157 -9.93 -1.25 14.58
CA TRP A 157 -9.51 -2.17 15.64
C TRP A 157 -8.07 -2.64 15.45
N VAL A 158 -7.72 -3.10 14.24
CA VAL A 158 -6.37 -3.63 13.96
C VAL A 158 -5.33 -2.51 14.02
N SER A 159 -5.56 -1.38 13.36
CA SER A 159 -4.59 -0.28 13.34
C SER A 159 -4.37 0.33 14.71
N GLY A 160 -5.45 0.56 15.49
CA GLY A 160 -5.36 1.09 16.84
C GLY A 160 -4.59 0.16 17.80
N ASN A 161 -4.84 -1.16 17.76
CA ASN A 161 -4.11 -2.11 18.58
C ASN A 161 -2.65 -2.23 18.18
N LEU A 162 -2.32 -2.23 16.89
CA LEU A 162 -0.92 -2.27 16.42
C LEU A 162 -0.16 -1.02 16.83
N VAL A 163 -0.75 0.17 16.69
CA VAL A 163 -0.12 1.42 17.15
C VAL A 163 0.13 1.36 18.65
N ALA A 164 -0.86 0.96 19.44
CA ALA A 164 -0.75 0.92 20.90
C ALA A 164 0.26 -0.12 21.41
N THR A 165 0.44 -1.26 20.72
CA THR A 165 1.26 -2.37 21.22
C THR A 165 2.64 -2.46 20.58
N VAL A 166 2.77 -2.12 19.31
CA VAL A 166 4.01 -2.33 18.53
C VAL A 166 4.73 -1.02 18.25
N PHE A 167 3.99 0.03 17.87
CA PHE A 167 4.61 1.23 17.31
C PHE A 167 4.89 2.31 18.34
N ILE A 168 4.08 2.45 19.38
CA ILE A 168 4.19 3.55 20.36
C ILE A 168 5.55 3.54 21.10
N GLU A 169 6.13 2.36 21.32
CA GLU A 169 7.45 2.22 21.94
C GLU A 169 8.61 2.22 20.93
N SER A 170 8.31 1.85 19.67
CA SER A 170 9.31 1.68 18.62
C SER A 170 9.61 2.97 17.87
N VAL A 171 8.61 3.82 17.67
CA VAL A 171 8.72 5.07 16.92
C VAL A 171 8.81 6.25 17.91
N LYS A 172 10.04 6.68 18.22
CA LYS A 172 10.31 7.78 19.14
C LYS A 172 10.53 9.13 18.46
N THR A 173 10.49 9.17 17.14
CA THR A 173 10.72 10.38 16.34
C THR A 173 9.44 11.18 16.17
N LYS A 174 9.56 12.52 16.05
CA LYS A 174 8.40 13.40 15.89
C LYS A 174 7.71 13.27 14.50
N ASN A 175 8.44 12.87 13.48
CA ASN A 175 7.95 12.70 12.11
C ASN A 175 8.52 11.39 11.56
N PRO A 176 7.98 10.23 11.93
CA PRO A 176 8.54 8.95 11.51
C PRO A 176 8.49 8.80 9.99
N GLN A 177 9.54 8.23 9.44
CA GLN A 177 9.67 7.96 8.01
C GLN A 177 9.25 6.53 7.69
N PHE A 178 8.36 6.38 6.75
CA PHE A 178 7.89 5.08 6.24
C PHE A 178 8.28 4.94 4.77
N LEU A 179 8.57 3.72 4.34
CA LEU A 179 8.80 3.39 2.94
C LEU A 179 7.69 2.47 2.43
N SER A 180 6.85 2.99 1.55
CA SER A 180 5.76 2.25 0.90
C SER A 180 6.27 1.64 -0.41
N TYR A 181 6.38 0.32 -0.46
CA TYR A 181 6.84 -0.45 -1.61
C TYR A 181 6.02 -1.72 -1.88
N LEU A 182 5.32 -2.22 -0.85
CA LEU A 182 4.39 -3.33 -1.03
C LEU A 182 3.11 -2.82 -1.69
N PRO A 183 2.51 -3.55 -2.64
CA PRO A 183 1.33 -3.06 -3.34
C PRO A 183 0.19 -2.67 -2.39
N LEU A 184 -0.30 -1.43 -2.50
CA LEU A 184 -1.37 -0.90 -1.64
C LEU A 184 -2.73 -1.57 -1.88
N CYS A 185 -2.91 -2.32 -2.96
CA CYS A 185 -4.06 -3.21 -3.14
C CYS A 185 -4.06 -4.39 -2.15
N HIS A 186 -2.90 -4.71 -1.52
CA HIS A 186 -2.79 -5.76 -0.52
C HIS A 186 -3.06 -5.21 0.88
N ILE A 187 -3.86 -5.94 1.68
CA ILE A 187 -4.27 -5.50 3.03
C ILE A 187 -3.09 -5.19 3.97
N PHE A 188 -2.00 -5.96 3.89
CA PHE A 188 -0.84 -5.76 4.76
C PHE A 188 -0.17 -4.39 4.49
N ALA A 189 0.10 -4.07 3.23
CA ALA A 189 0.66 -2.76 2.86
C ALA A 189 -0.27 -1.62 3.26
N ARG A 190 -1.56 -1.78 3.00
CA ARG A 190 -2.56 -0.77 3.36
C ARG A 190 -2.62 -0.54 4.88
N LEU A 191 -2.50 -1.59 5.67
CA LEU A 191 -2.45 -1.48 7.12
C LEU A 191 -1.19 -0.76 7.60
N THR A 192 -0.01 -1.17 7.13
CA THR A 192 1.28 -0.66 7.60
C THR A 192 1.60 0.72 7.02
N ASP A 193 1.48 0.89 5.72
CA ASP A 193 2.00 2.06 5.01
C ASP A 193 0.98 3.21 4.98
N LEU A 194 -0.31 2.90 5.15
CA LEU A 194 -1.39 3.88 5.09
C LEU A 194 -1.99 4.15 6.48
N LEU A 195 -2.64 3.14 7.08
CA LEU A 195 -3.40 3.35 8.31
C LEU A 195 -2.51 3.65 9.52
N ILE A 196 -1.45 2.87 9.72
CA ILE A 196 -0.51 3.09 10.85
C ILE A 196 0.25 4.38 10.65
N ALA A 197 0.76 4.63 9.43
CA ALA A 197 1.46 5.87 9.12
C ALA A 197 0.58 7.11 9.35
N THR A 198 -0.70 7.06 8.97
CA THR A 198 -1.66 8.15 9.22
C THR A 198 -1.87 8.39 10.72
N GLN A 199 -2.04 7.34 11.53
CA GLN A 199 -2.21 7.49 12.98
C GLN A 199 -0.96 8.03 13.67
N LEU A 200 0.22 7.74 13.14
CA LEU A 200 1.51 8.24 13.65
C LEU A 200 1.90 9.61 13.07
N ILE A 201 1.11 10.17 12.17
CA ILE A 201 1.42 11.41 11.43
C ILE A 201 2.79 11.29 10.76
N ALA A 202 3.03 10.15 10.12
CA ALA A 202 4.29 9.82 9.49
C ALA A 202 4.44 10.45 8.10
N THR A 203 5.68 10.63 7.66
CA THR A 203 6.01 10.89 6.26
C THR A 203 6.05 9.57 5.52
N ILE A 204 5.29 9.44 4.43
CA ILE A 204 5.28 8.26 3.57
C ILE A 204 6.09 8.55 2.34
N ASN A 205 7.15 7.77 2.13
CA ASN A 205 7.99 7.81 0.95
C ASN A 205 7.57 6.64 0.04
N PHE A 206 7.28 6.91 -1.22
CA PHE A 206 6.90 5.87 -2.18
C PHE A 206 8.13 5.40 -2.94
N SER A 207 8.38 4.10 -2.95
CA SER A 207 9.42 3.48 -3.75
C SER A 207 9.02 3.49 -5.22
N GLU A 208 9.97 3.75 -6.11
CA GLU A 208 9.73 3.73 -7.56
C GLU A 208 9.37 2.31 -8.05
N SER A 209 10.00 1.30 -7.46
CA SER A 209 9.72 -0.11 -7.74
C SER A 209 10.22 -1.02 -6.63
N THR A 210 9.82 -2.29 -6.66
CA THR A 210 10.38 -3.29 -5.73
C THR A 210 11.88 -3.56 -5.96
N ASP A 211 12.44 -3.16 -7.10
CA ASP A 211 13.87 -3.32 -7.40
C ASP A 211 14.72 -2.21 -6.79
N THR A 212 14.16 -1.03 -6.57
CA THR A 212 14.84 0.12 -5.96
C THR A 212 14.84 0.10 -4.44
N VAL A 213 14.06 -0.77 -3.79
CA VAL A 213 13.89 -0.82 -2.33
C VAL A 213 15.21 -0.78 -1.55
N GLN A 214 16.26 -1.47 -2.03
CA GLN A 214 17.55 -1.48 -1.33
C GLN A 214 18.26 -0.13 -1.36
N SER A 215 18.19 0.61 -2.47
CA SER A 215 18.71 1.98 -2.56
C SER A 215 17.84 2.94 -1.75
N ASP A 216 16.54 2.81 -1.86
CA ASP A 216 15.57 3.65 -1.15
C ASP A 216 15.73 3.54 0.38
N LEU A 217 16.02 2.33 0.89
CA LEU A 217 16.32 2.13 2.32
C LEU A 217 17.56 2.89 2.79
N VAL A 218 18.58 3.01 1.92
CA VAL A 218 19.81 3.77 2.24
C VAL A 218 19.53 5.26 2.21
N ASP A 219 18.76 5.73 1.25
CA ASP A 219 18.49 7.15 1.04
C ASP A 219 17.48 7.71 2.06
N ILE A 220 16.41 6.95 2.34
CA ILE A 220 15.30 7.38 3.20
C ILE A 220 15.57 7.07 4.67
N GLN A 221 16.22 5.94 4.97
CA GLN A 221 16.47 5.44 6.33
C GLN A 221 15.17 5.40 7.16
N PRO A 222 14.15 4.63 6.74
CA PRO A 222 12.85 4.65 7.38
C PRO A 222 12.93 4.18 8.84
N ASP A 223 12.15 4.82 9.73
CA ASP A 223 12.04 4.44 11.15
C ASP A 223 11.36 3.08 11.32
N PHE A 224 10.53 2.71 10.35
CA PHE A 224 9.85 1.42 10.32
C PHE A 224 9.81 0.86 8.90
N PHE A 225 10.21 -0.40 8.76
CA PHE A 225 10.26 -1.12 7.50
C PHE A 225 9.59 -2.50 7.62
N PRO A 226 8.30 -2.60 7.31
CA PRO A 226 7.62 -3.90 7.24
C PRO A 226 8.04 -4.62 5.96
N ALA A 227 8.46 -5.88 6.09
CA ALA A 227 8.85 -6.65 4.92
C ALA A 227 8.36 -8.09 4.99
N VAL A 228 7.91 -8.60 3.86
CA VAL A 228 7.55 -10.01 3.70
C VAL A 228 8.82 -10.87 3.62
N PRO A 229 8.78 -12.16 3.99
CA PRO A 229 9.95 -13.05 4.05
C PRO A 229 10.82 -13.00 2.80
N ARG A 230 10.21 -12.95 1.61
CA ARG A 230 10.90 -12.91 0.32
C ARG A 230 11.84 -11.71 0.16
N ILE A 231 11.50 -10.56 0.74
CA ILE A 231 12.35 -9.36 0.70
C ILE A 231 13.61 -9.59 1.53
N TRP A 232 13.46 -10.14 2.75
CA TRP A 232 14.60 -10.48 3.61
C TRP A 232 15.53 -11.51 2.96
N GLU A 233 14.95 -12.55 2.34
CA GLU A 233 15.71 -13.56 1.58
C GLU A 233 16.47 -12.94 0.41
N ARG A 234 15.85 -12.04 -0.34
CA ARG A 234 16.50 -11.31 -1.45
C ARG A 234 17.64 -10.45 -0.94
N MET A 235 17.43 -9.67 0.14
CA MET A 235 18.48 -8.83 0.75
C MET A 235 19.67 -9.68 1.22
N TYR A 236 19.40 -10.80 1.89
CA TYR A 236 20.41 -11.75 2.34
C TYR A 236 21.19 -12.34 1.16
N SER A 237 20.48 -12.85 0.16
CA SER A 237 21.11 -13.43 -1.04
C SER A 237 21.96 -12.42 -1.81
N THR A 238 21.48 -11.20 -1.98
CA THR A 238 22.23 -10.10 -2.62
C THR A 238 23.50 -9.78 -1.83
N SER A 239 23.43 -9.75 -0.50
CA SER A 239 24.59 -9.53 0.37
C SER A 239 25.62 -10.64 0.23
N LEU A 240 25.19 -11.90 0.17
CA LEU A 240 26.07 -13.04 -0.05
C LEU A 240 26.78 -12.97 -1.40
N VAL A 241 26.04 -12.60 -2.48
CA VAL A 241 26.62 -12.46 -3.83
C VAL A 241 27.68 -11.35 -3.83
N LYS A 242 27.37 -10.17 -3.29
CA LYS A 242 28.34 -9.05 -3.16
C LYS A 242 29.58 -9.44 -2.37
N MET A 243 29.43 -10.29 -1.34
CA MET A 243 30.57 -10.75 -0.54
C MET A 243 31.46 -11.77 -1.26
N ARG A 244 31.01 -12.46 -2.31
CA ARG A 244 31.87 -13.32 -3.12
C ARG A 244 32.97 -12.54 -3.83
N ASP A 245 32.66 -11.32 -4.28
CA ASP A 245 33.58 -10.42 -4.98
C ASP A 245 34.39 -9.52 -4.02
N ALA A 246 34.11 -9.61 -2.71
CA ALA A 246 34.80 -8.82 -1.71
C ALA A 246 36.21 -9.35 -1.40
N THR A 247 37.07 -8.48 -0.86
CA THR A 247 38.42 -8.86 -0.42
C THR A 247 38.40 -9.94 0.68
N PHE A 248 39.47 -10.71 0.79
CA PHE A 248 39.60 -11.78 1.78
C PHE A 248 39.25 -11.32 3.22
N PHE A 249 39.74 -10.17 3.63
CA PHE A 249 39.46 -9.59 4.96
C PHE A 249 37.99 -9.28 5.15
N LYS A 250 37.33 -8.66 4.17
CA LYS A 250 35.90 -8.37 4.25
C LYS A 250 35.05 -9.64 4.37
N ARG A 251 35.42 -10.72 3.66
CA ARG A 251 34.73 -12.01 3.75
C ARG A 251 34.87 -12.65 5.13
N ILE A 252 36.07 -12.62 5.73
CA ILE A 252 36.26 -13.15 7.10
C ILE A 252 35.41 -12.39 8.09
N LEU A 253 35.45 -11.05 8.03
CA LEU A 253 34.70 -10.19 8.93
C LEU A 253 33.19 -10.43 8.82
N PHE A 254 32.67 -10.46 7.59
CA PHE A 254 31.26 -10.76 7.31
C PHE A 254 30.82 -12.13 7.85
N ASN A 255 31.61 -13.18 7.59
CA ASN A 255 31.29 -14.52 8.10
C ASN A 255 31.32 -14.59 9.62
N PHE A 256 32.25 -13.87 10.24
CA PHE A 256 32.32 -13.76 11.70
C PHE A 256 31.11 -13.04 12.27
N SER A 257 30.72 -11.91 11.68
CA SER A 257 29.54 -11.15 12.07
C SER A 257 28.26 -11.97 11.95
N LEU A 258 28.08 -12.71 10.83
CA LEU A 258 26.95 -13.63 10.65
C LEU A 258 26.91 -14.71 11.74
N LYS A 259 28.07 -15.30 12.07
CA LYS A 259 28.14 -16.31 13.12
C LYS A 259 27.75 -15.77 14.49
N LEU A 260 28.23 -14.56 14.82
CA LEU A 260 27.85 -13.89 16.07
C LEU A 260 26.36 -13.56 16.11
N GLY A 261 25.82 -13.03 15.00
CA GLY A 261 24.41 -12.72 14.86
C GLY A 261 23.50 -13.95 15.06
N ASN A 262 23.87 -15.07 14.44
CA ASN A 262 23.13 -16.34 14.59
C ASN A 262 23.14 -16.83 16.05
N ILE A 263 24.31 -16.84 16.72
CA ILE A 263 24.42 -17.23 18.12
C ILE A 263 23.56 -16.31 19.02
N ALA A 264 23.59 -15.00 18.75
CA ALA A 264 22.80 -14.04 19.50
C ALA A 264 21.30 -14.27 19.31
N THR A 265 20.87 -14.54 18.07
CA THR A 265 19.47 -14.78 17.73
C THR A 265 18.98 -16.09 18.38
N GLU A 266 19.74 -17.18 18.28
CA GLU A 266 19.39 -18.44 18.94
C GLU A 266 19.24 -18.27 20.46
N ARG A 267 20.12 -17.50 21.10
CA ARG A 267 20.03 -17.19 22.52
C ARG A 267 18.78 -16.39 22.86
N ARG A 268 18.42 -15.40 22.03
CA ARG A 268 17.19 -14.62 22.22
C ARG A 268 15.92 -15.47 22.07
N LEU A 269 15.90 -16.41 21.14
CA LEU A 269 14.77 -17.30 20.95
C LEU A 269 14.63 -18.32 22.09
N ASN A 270 15.75 -18.80 22.66
CA ASN A 270 15.77 -19.85 23.67
C ASN A 270 15.74 -19.33 25.11
N LYS A 271 16.02 -18.06 25.35
CA LYS A 271 16.04 -17.42 26.66
C LYS A 271 15.30 -16.10 26.63
N SER A 272 14.67 -15.74 27.76
CA SER A 272 13.94 -14.50 27.95
C SER A 272 14.54 -13.29 27.20
N PHE A 273 13.70 -12.43 26.69
CA PHE A 273 14.00 -11.21 25.90
C PHE A 273 15.11 -10.27 26.46
N ASN A 274 15.62 -10.54 27.66
CA ASN A 274 16.57 -9.73 28.43
C ASN A 274 18.00 -10.30 28.50
N ASP A 275 18.42 -11.20 27.61
CA ASP A 275 19.78 -11.73 27.64
C ASP A 275 20.80 -10.63 27.26
N ALA A 276 21.51 -10.09 28.26
CA ALA A 276 22.53 -9.05 28.09
C ALA A 276 23.66 -9.48 27.12
N ILE A 277 23.99 -10.80 27.11
CA ILE A 277 25.03 -11.35 26.23
C ILE A 277 24.58 -11.29 24.78
N ALA A 278 23.30 -11.61 24.49
CA ALA A 278 22.76 -11.51 23.15
C ALA A 278 22.79 -10.06 22.61
N ARG A 279 22.50 -9.06 23.47
CA ARG A 279 22.61 -7.64 23.09
C ARG A 279 24.04 -7.24 22.76
N VAL A 280 25.02 -7.64 23.55
CA VAL A 280 26.45 -7.36 23.29
C VAL A 280 26.91 -8.01 22.01
N LEU A 281 26.54 -9.28 21.75
CA LEU A 281 26.90 -9.98 20.51
C LEU A 281 26.28 -9.32 19.27
N LEU A 282 25.03 -8.85 19.35
CA LEU A 282 24.39 -8.13 18.27
C LEU A 282 25.05 -6.77 18.03
N LEU A 283 25.45 -6.06 19.09
CA LEU A 283 26.15 -4.80 18.96
C LEU A 283 27.52 -4.98 18.28
N ILE A 284 28.28 -5.99 18.66
CA ILE A 284 29.55 -6.33 18.01
C ILE A 284 29.32 -6.72 16.52
N ALA A 285 28.30 -7.52 16.23
CA ALA A 285 27.99 -7.91 14.86
C ALA A 285 27.53 -6.74 13.99
N HIS A 286 26.95 -5.68 14.60
CA HIS A 286 26.53 -4.47 13.90
C HIS A 286 27.67 -3.52 13.58
N VAL A 287 28.71 -3.48 14.44
CA VAL A 287 29.90 -2.61 14.25
C VAL A 287 30.89 -3.20 13.24
N LEU A 288 30.95 -4.52 13.11
CA LEU A 288 31.81 -5.24 12.15
C LEU A 288 31.22 -5.32 10.74
#